data_f17b8fa723ebec40d16f8d2c033c8cc0
#
_entry.id   f17b8fa723ebec40d16f8d2c033c8cc0
#
_cell.length_a   1.000
_cell.length_b   1.000
_cell.length_c   1.000
_cell.angle_alpha   90.00
_cell.angle_beta   90.00
_cell.angle_gamma   90.00
#
_symmetry.space_group_name_H-M   'P 1'
#
loop_
_entity.id
_entity.type
_entity.pdbx_description
1 polymer ?
#
loop_
_entity_poly.entity_id
_entity_poly.type
_entity_poly.pdbx_seq_one_letter_code
_entity_poly.pdbx_strand_id
1 'polypeptide(L)'
;MTPSLFQAVSSLDMGKDAISHGAPPLLPGTLYMLVLRTLSRGPLHGYAIARRIKEASESGLQIEDGSLYPALNRMLVKGWLAAEWGISENNRRARFYRLTVEGRKQLNAEAKEFEKLVRSIQLVMRTA
;
A
#
# COMPACT_ATOMS: atom_id res chain seq x y z
N MET A 1 -1.24 -2.29 27.79
CA MET A 1 -1.62 -1.62 26.56
C MET A 1 -1.88 -2.61 25.44
N THR A 2 -2.95 -2.43 24.75
CA THR A 2 -3.32 -3.35 23.69
C THR A 2 -2.56 -3.04 22.41
N PRO A 3 -1.89 -4.02 21.82
CA PRO A 3 -1.19 -3.76 20.55
C PRO A 3 -2.19 -3.47 19.43
N SER A 4 -1.75 -2.78 18.41
CA SER A 4 -2.57 -2.56 17.23
C SER A 4 -2.80 -3.88 16.51
N LEU A 5 -3.77 -3.90 15.61
CA LEU A 5 -4.04 -5.09 14.81
C LEU A 5 -2.80 -5.50 14.03
N PHE A 6 -2.08 -4.53 13.48
CA PHE A 6 -0.87 -4.82 12.73
C PHE A 6 0.23 -5.40 13.61
N GLN A 7 0.36 -4.91 14.82
CA GLN A 7 1.34 -5.45 15.76
C GLN A 7 1.01 -6.89 16.12
N ALA A 8 -0.27 -7.19 16.34
CA ALA A 8 -0.69 -8.55 16.64
C ALA A 8 -0.39 -9.50 15.50
N VAL A 9 -0.68 -9.08 14.27
CA VAL A 9 -0.40 -9.89 13.08
C VAL A 9 1.09 -10.11 12.92
N SER A 10 1.90 -9.08 13.12
CA SER A 10 3.34 -9.21 13.04
C SER A 10 3.90 -10.17 14.05
N SER A 11 3.35 -10.15 15.27
CA SER A 11 3.78 -11.07 16.32
C SER A 11 3.46 -12.51 15.96
N LEU A 12 2.28 -12.74 15.41
CA LEU A 12 1.87 -14.08 14.99
C LEU A 12 2.73 -14.61 13.86
N ASP A 13 3.20 -13.72 13.04
CA ASP A 13 4.03 -14.04 11.90
C ASP A 13 5.49 -14.23 12.28
N MET A 14 5.75 -14.36 13.57
CA MET A 14 7.08 -14.49 14.13
C MET A 14 7.96 -13.28 14.01
N GLY A 15 7.58 -12.31 13.24
CA GLY A 15 8.18 -11.00 13.26
C GLY A 15 9.66 -10.86 13.00
N LYS A 16 10.34 -11.90 12.57
CA LYS A 16 11.78 -11.75 12.35
C LYS A 16 12.11 -10.77 11.25
N ASP A 17 11.25 -10.70 10.24
CA ASP A 17 11.41 -9.71 9.19
C ASP A 17 11.09 -8.33 9.70
N ALA A 18 10.06 -8.21 10.54
CA ALA A 18 9.71 -6.94 11.15
C ALA A 18 10.85 -6.43 12.02
N ILE A 19 11.54 -7.32 12.73
CA ILE A 19 12.70 -6.94 13.54
C ILE A 19 13.80 -6.39 12.65
N SER A 20 14.04 -7.04 11.50
CA SER A 20 15.09 -6.63 10.59
C SER A 20 14.85 -5.26 9.99
N HIS A 21 13.60 -4.93 9.72
CA HIS A 21 13.26 -3.72 8.96
C HIS A 21 12.60 -2.64 9.80
N GLY A 22 12.30 -2.91 11.04
CA GLY A 22 11.75 -1.93 11.96
C GLY A 22 10.30 -1.57 11.74
N ALA A 23 9.68 -1.99 10.66
CA ALA A 23 8.29 -1.69 10.37
C ALA A 23 7.53 -2.99 10.10
N PRO A 24 6.28 -3.12 10.58
CA PRO A 24 5.51 -4.32 10.32
C PRO A 24 5.15 -4.41 8.83
N PRO A 25 5.08 -5.63 8.29
CA PRO A 25 4.65 -5.79 6.90
C PRO A 25 3.17 -5.43 6.77
N LEU A 26 2.81 -4.89 5.62
CA LEU A 26 1.43 -4.55 5.33
C LEU A 26 0.68 -5.76 4.83
N LEU A 27 -0.58 -5.87 5.24
CA LEU A 27 -1.48 -6.85 4.67
C LEU A 27 -1.71 -6.52 3.19
N PRO A 28 -1.88 -7.54 2.33
CA PRO A 28 -2.01 -7.29 0.89
C PRO A 28 -3.10 -6.27 0.53
N GLY A 29 -4.26 -6.35 1.15
CA GLY A 29 -5.34 -5.40 0.88
C GLY A 29 -4.96 -3.97 1.22
N THR A 30 -4.24 -3.78 2.33
CA THR A 30 -3.76 -2.46 2.73
C THR A 30 -2.78 -1.91 1.71
N LEU A 31 -1.85 -2.74 1.25
CA LEU A 31 -0.89 -2.32 0.25
C LEU A 31 -1.58 -1.91 -1.05
N TYR A 32 -2.56 -2.70 -1.50
CA TYR A 32 -3.32 -2.37 -2.71
C TYR A 32 -3.99 -1.01 -2.57
N MET A 33 -4.65 -0.76 -1.44
CA MET A 33 -5.32 0.51 -1.20
C MET A 33 -4.35 1.69 -1.28
N LEU A 34 -3.18 1.55 -0.67
CA LEU A 34 -2.17 2.62 -0.68
C LEU A 34 -1.64 2.89 -2.09
N VAL A 35 -1.40 1.83 -2.86
CA VAL A 35 -0.94 1.99 -4.25
C VAL A 35 -2.02 2.67 -5.09
N LEU A 36 -3.27 2.21 -4.98
CA LEU A 36 -4.37 2.81 -5.72
C LEU A 36 -4.53 4.28 -5.37
N ARG A 37 -4.46 4.62 -4.10
CA ARG A 37 -4.57 6.01 -3.67
C ARG A 37 -3.44 6.86 -4.22
N THR A 38 -2.23 6.34 -4.17
CA THR A 38 -1.05 7.06 -4.65
C THR A 38 -1.17 7.35 -6.14
N LEU A 39 -1.70 6.40 -6.92
CA LEU A 39 -1.87 6.57 -8.36
C LEU A 39 -3.12 7.36 -8.73
N SER A 40 -3.98 7.69 -7.77
CA SER A 40 -5.20 8.46 -8.08
C SER A 40 -4.90 9.87 -8.57
N ARG A 41 -3.70 10.36 -8.36
CA ARG A 41 -3.30 11.71 -8.80
C ARG A 41 -2.53 11.71 -10.11
N GLY A 42 -2.18 10.56 -10.63
CA GLY A 42 -1.48 10.46 -11.91
C GLY A 42 -0.53 9.29 -11.94
N PRO A 43 -0.02 8.98 -13.14
CA PRO A 43 0.88 7.84 -13.31
C PRO A 43 2.22 8.03 -12.58
N LEU A 44 2.77 6.95 -12.06
CA LEU A 44 4.07 6.91 -11.42
C LEU A 44 4.74 5.58 -11.72
N HIS A 45 6.08 5.58 -11.77
CA HIS A 45 6.83 4.33 -11.83
C HIS A 45 6.97 3.75 -10.41
N GLY A 46 7.37 2.48 -10.33
CA GLY A 46 7.34 1.75 -9.06
C GLY A 46 8.14 2.41 -7.94
N TYR A 47 9.36 2.88 -8.25
CA TYR A 47 10.17 3.55 -7.25
C TYR A 47 9.48 4.79 -6.68
N ALA A 48 8.84 5.57 -7.55
CA ALA A 48 8.14 6.77 -7.11
C ALA A 48 6.91 6.44 -6.27
N ILE A 49 6.24 5.33 -6.55
CA ILE A 49 5.11 4.89 -5.73
C ILE A 49 5.57 4.64 -4.29
N ALA A 50 6.61 3.84 -4.13
CA ALA A 50 7.14 3.51 -2.81
C ALA A 50 7.61 4.76 -2.07
N ARG A 51 8.33 5.63 -2.77
CA ARG A 51 8.82 6.88 -2.18
C ARG A 51 7.67 7.78 -1.74
N ARG A 52 6.64 7.91 -2.56
CA ARG A 52 5.49 8.75 -2.25
C ARG A 52 4.76 8.25 -1.01
N ILE A 53 4.59 6.94 -0.88
CA ILE A 53 3.94 6.37 0.29
C ILE A 53 4.78 6.63 1.54
N LYS A 54 6.09 6.46 1.44
CA LYS A 54 6.98 6.74 2.55
C LYS A 54 6.89 8.19 2.98
N GLU A 55 6.96 9.12 2.04
CA GLU A 55 6.89 10.54 2.32
C GLU A 55 5.54 10.94 2.92
N ALA A 56 4.46 10.46 2.32
CA ALA A 56 3.12 10.81 2.78
C ALA A 56 2.83 10.29 4.18
N SER A 57 3.45 9.19 4.57
CA SER A 57 3.28 8.61 5.90
C SER A 57 4.34 9.09 6.89
N GLU A 58 5.15 10.07 6.51
CA GLU A 58 6.23 10.59 7.34
C GLU A 58 7.14 9.47 7.82
N SER A 59 7.49 8.60 6.89
CA SER A 59 8.34 7.42 7.10
C SER A 59 7.74 6.35 8.01
N GLY A 60 6.45 6.46 8.32
CA GLY A 60 5.76 5.43 9.10
C GLY A 60 5.53 4.15 8.32
N LEU A 61 5.48 4.25 6.99
CA LEU A 61 5.29 3.10 6.12
C LEU A 61 6.44 3.04 5.13
N GLN A 62 7.05 1.87 5.03
CA GLN A 62 8.11 1.61 4.06
C GLN A 62 7.78 0.33 3.34
N ILE A 63 7.70 0.42 2.01
CA ILE A 63 7.31 -0.72 1.19
C ILE A 63 8.52 -1.25 0.46
N GLU A 64 8.83 -2.50 0.70
CA GLU A 64 9.96 -3.13 0.07
C GLU A 64 9.64 -3.57 -1.34
N ASP A 65 10.66 -3.58 -2.20
CA ASP A 65 10.51 -4.00 -3.59
C ASP A 65 9.95 -5.41 -3.69
N GLY A 66 10.35 -6.29 -2.78
CA GLY A 66 9.87 -7.66 -2.74
C GLY A 66 8.38 -7.79 -2.48
N SER A 67 7.76 -6.77 -1.89
CA SER A 67 6.31 -6.72 -1.69
C SER A 67 5.62 -5.91 -2.77
N LEU A 68 6.24 -4.81 -3.18
CA LEU A 68 5.61 -3.87 -4.10
C LEU A 68 5.44 -4.44 -5.51
N TYR A 69 6.51 -4.95 -6.12
CA TYR A 69 6.42 -5.38 -7.51
C TYR A 69 5.49 -6.57 -7.73
N PRO A 70 5.48 -7.60 -6.88
CA PRO A 70 4.46 -8.64 -7.01
C PRO A 70 3.04 -8.10 -6.84
N ALA A 71 2.83 -7.12 -5.95
CA ALA A 71 1.52 -6.50 -5.78
C ALA A 71 1.09 -5.75 -7.03
N LEU A 72 2.00 -4.98 -7.62
CA LEU A 72 1.72 -4.26 -8.87
C LEU A 72 1.33 -5.24 -9.99
N ASN A 73 2.02 -6.36 -10.09
CA ASN A 73 1.68 -7.37 -11.09
C ASN A 73 0.30 -7.97 -10.86
N ARG A 74 -0.05 -8.27 -9.61
CA ARG A 74 -1.39 -8.77 -9.30
C ARG A 74 -2.46 -7.75 -9.65
N MET A 75 -2.19 -6.47 -9.37
CA MET A 75 -3.15 -5.41 -9.66
C MET A 75 -3.32 -5.18 -11.16
N LEU A 76 -2.26 -5.38 -11.94
CA LEU A 76 -2.35 -5.36 -13.39
C LEU A 76 -3.26 -6.50 -13.89
N VAL A 77 -3.06 -7.70 -13.35
CA VAL A 77 -3.87 -8.85 -13.74
C VAL A 77 -5.33 -8.63 -13.39
N LYS A 78 -5.61 -8.00 -12.27
CA LYS A 78 -6.99 -7.68 -11.86
C LYS A 78 -7.61 -6.55 -12.67
N GLY A 79 -6.82 -5.86 -13.48
CA GLY A 79 -7.32 -4.75 -14.28
C GLY A 79 -7.48 -3.45 -13.52
N TRP A 80 -6.95 -3.37 -12.32
CA TRP A 80 -7.01 -2.14 -11.53
C TRP A 80 -5.97 -1.12 -11.97
N LEU A 81 -4.89 -1.58 -12.56
CA LEU A 81 -3.82 -0.74 -13.08
C LEU A 81 -3.57 -1.07 -14.54
N ALA A 82 -3.06 -0.09 -15.27
CA ALA A 82 -2.46 -0.28 -16.57
C ALA A 82 -1.03 0.21 -16.49
N ALA A 83 -0.17 -0.31 -17.35
CA ALA A 83 1.24 0.06 -17.33
C ALA A 83 1.73 0.34 -18.74
N GLU A 84 2.70 1.25 -18.83
CA GLU A 84 3.37 1.55 -20.08
C GLU A 84 4.79 2.03 -19.80
N TRP A 85 5.67 1.84 -20.77
CA TRP A 85 7.03 2.30 -20.64
C TRP A 85 7.13 3.78 -20.91
N GLY A 86 7.99 4.45 -20.15
CA GLY A 86 8.26 5.86 -20.31
C GLY A 86 9.65 6.20 -19.83
N ILE A 87 9.91 7.50 -19.69
CA ILE A 87 11.21 8.00 -19.24
C ILE A 87 11.01 8.70 -17.90
N SER A 88 11.76 8.27 -16.90
CA SER A 88 11.70 8.88 -15.57
C SER A 88 12.45 10.20 -15.54
N GLU A 89 12.31 10.95 -14.43
CA GLU A 89 13.01 12.21 -14.24
C GLU A 89 14.53 12.04 -14.23
N ASN A 90 15.04 10.84 -14.02
CA ASN A 90 16.47 10.54 -14.09
C ASN A 90 16.90 10.13 -15.49
N ASN A 91 16.06 10.40 -16.49
CA ASN A 91 16.32 10.06 -17.88
C ASN A 91 16.55 8.57 -18.09
N ARG A 92 15.88 7.74 -17.31
CA ARG A 92 15.96 6.29 -17.41
C ARG A 92 14.63 5.71 -17.86
N ARG A 93 14.70 4.64 -18.64
CA ARG A 93 13.51 3.92 -19.04
C ARG A 93 12.87 3.28 -17.81
N ALA A 94 11.59 3.51 -17.60
CA ALA A 94 10.86 2.98 -16.47
C ALA A 94 9.45 2.61 -16.86
N ARG A 95 8.90 1.64 -16.14
CA ARG A 95 7.52 1.23 -16.35
C ARG A 95 6.62 2.08 -15.46
N PHE A 96 5.72 2.81 -16.09
CA PHE A 96 4.77 3.67 -15.36
C PHE A 96 3.45 2.95 -15.20
N TYR A 97 2.86 3.10 -14.03
CA TYR A 97 1.57 2.52 -13.69
C TYR A 97 0.55 3.64 -13.56
N ARG A 98 -0.66 3.38 -14.02
CA ARG A 98 -1.75 4.32 -13.86
C ARG A 98 -3.01 3.61 -13.39
N LEU A 99 -3.86 4.36 -12.72
CA LEU A 99 -5.13 3.86 -12.22
C LEU A 99 -6.12 3.74 -13.38
N THR A 100 -6.81 2.61 -13.45
CA THR A 100 -7.89 2.42 -14.42
C THR A 100 -9.22 2.82 -13.79
N VAL A 101 -10.28 2.83 -14.59
CA VAL A 101 -11.62 3.05 -14.07
C VAL A 101 -11.98 1.99 -13.03
N GLU A 102 -11.64 0.73 -13.31
CA GLU A 102 -11.88 -0.35 -12.37
C GLU A 102 -11.04 -0.18 -11.10
N GLY A 103 -9.81 0.29 -11.25
CA GLY A 103 -8.96 0.58 -10.09
C GLY A 103 -9.54 1.68 -9.22
N ARG A 104 -10.14 2.70 -9.83
CA ARG A 104 -10.77 3.78 -9.07
C ARG A 104 -11.97 3.26 -8.28
N LYS A 105 -12.76 2.39 -8.87
CA LYS A 105 -13.88 1.76 -8.15
C LYS A 105 -13.38 0.93 -6.99
N GLN A 106 -12.29 0.19 -7.21
CA GLN A 106 -11.69 -0.63 -6.17
C GLN A 106 -11.15 0.25 -5.03
N LEU A 107 -10.50 1.36 -5.36
CA LEU A 107 -10.02 2.30 -4.36
C LEU A 107 -11.16 2.78 -3.47
N ASN A 108 -12.27 3.17 -4.07
CA ASN A 108 -13.41 3.67 -3.31
C ASN A 108 -13.97 2.60 -2.38
N ALA A 109 -14.06 1.37 -2.84
CA ALA A 109 -14.55 0.26 -2.03
C ALA A 109 -13.61 -0.06 -0.88
N GLU A 110 -12.31 -0.13 -1.16
CA GLU A 110 -11.30 -0.42 -0.14
C GLU A 110 -11.25 0.69 0.91
N ALA A 111 -11.32 1.94 0.49
CA ALA A 111 -11.27 3.08 1.41
C ALA A 111 -12.45 3.05 2.37
N LYS A 112 -13.65 2.74 1.87
CA LYS A 112 -14.84 2.66 2.72
C LYS A 112 -14.73 1.54 3.74
N GLU A 113 -14.28 0.37 3.31
CA GLU A 113 -14.10 -0.76 4.22
C GLU A 113 -13.05 -0.45 5.28
N PHE A 114 -11.96 0.20 4.87
CA PHE A 114 -10.93 0.60 5.80
C PHE A 114 -11.44 1.60 6.85
N GLU A 115 -12.20 2.60 6.43
CA GLU A 115 -12.78 3.57 7.35
C GLU A 115 -13.70 2.91 8.37
N LYS A 116 -14.52 1.96 7.92
CA LYS A 116 -15.40 1.21 8.82
C LYS A 116 -14.60 0.41 9.84
N LEU A 117 -13.54 -0.26 9.37
CA LEU A 117 -12.70 -1.06 10.25
C LEU A 117 -12.02 -0.18 11.30
N VAL A 118 -11.42 0.92 10.88
CA VAL A 118 -10.74 1.84 11.79
C VAL A 118 -11.71 2.38 12.83
N ARG A 119 -12.90 2.79 12.39
CA ARG A 119 -13.91 3.28 13.31
C ARG A 119 -14.31 2.23 14.34
N SER A 120 -14.53 1.00 13.89
CA SER A 120 -14.91 -0.08 14.78
C SER A 120 -13.82 -0.37 15.81
N ILE A 121 -12.55 -0.39 15.36
CA ILE A 121 -11.42 -0.58 16.25
C ILE A 121 -11.35 0.55 17.29
N GLN A 122 -11.50 1.78 16.83
CA GLN A 122 -11.46 2.95 17.72
C GLN A 122 -12.55 2.87 18.79
N LEU A 123 -13.74 2.44 18.42
CA LEU A 123 -14.83 2.30 19.38
C LEU A 123 -14.47 1.25 20.45
N VAL A 124 -13.91 0.13 20.04
CA VAL A 124 -13.48 -0.88 21.00
C VAL A 124 -12.40 -0.32 21.93
N MET A 125 -11.43 0.37 21.35
CA MET A 125 -10.30 0.91 22.14
C MET A 125 -10.75 1.96 23.16
N ARG A 126 -11.83 2.68 22.86
CA ARG A 126 -12.36 3.67 23.81
C ARG A 126 -13.09 3.03 24.97
N THR A 127 -13.80 1.94 24.71
CA THR A 127 -14.68 1.33 25.70
C THR A 127 -14.02 0.22 26.51
N ALA A 128 -12.90 -0.28 26.02
CA ALA A 128 -12.19 -1.41 26.64
C ALA A 128 -11.20 -0.94 27.76
#